data_90b5815e794ebb68183d3eb9f1b6b5b2
#
_entry.id   90b5815e794ebb68183d3eb9f1b6b5b2
#
_cell.length_a   1.000
_cell.length_b   1.000
_cell.length_c   1.000
_cell.angle_alpha   90.00
_cell.angle_beta   90.00
_cell.angle_gamma   90.00
#
_symmetry.space_group_name_H-M   'P 1'
#
loop_
_entity.id
_entity.type
_entity.pdbx_description
1 polymer ?
#
loop_
_entity_poly.entity_id
_entity_poly.type
_entity_poly.pdbx_seq_one_letter_code
_entity_poly.pdbx_strand_id
1 'polypeptide(L)'
;EEDVIVTSNAWFSNLIQFQQANNVLTDLTTGTSKTQKKVYDETYMVSDSTRKINWKITDEFRNVAGYNCRRANALVMDSVYVVAFYTEEIAVSGGPESFTGLPGMILGLALPHEHVTWFATSVTDVPVSEDKLKIPTKGKAVNNKQLFDILKGALKGWGKTAQQTFKWTML
;
A
#
# COMPACT_ATOMS: atom_id res chain seq x y z
N GLU A 1 6.83 18.95 10.27
CA GLU A 1 7.94 18.11 9.75
C GLU A 1 8.49 17.35 10.94
N GLU A 2 7.99 16.15 11.20
CA GLU A 2 8.58 15.24 12.18
C GLU A 2 9.35 14.18 11.41
N ASP A 3 10.64 14.16 11.66
CA ASP A 3 11.59 13.23 11.07
C ASP A 3 11.20 11.79 11.42
N VAL A 4 10.93 11.02 10.38
CA VAL A 4 10.87 9.57 10.48
C VAL A 4 12.28 9.12 10.85
N ILE A 5 12.48 8.74 12.12
CA ILE A 5 13.73 8.13 12.58
C ILE A 5 13.83 6.75 11.90
N VAL A 6 14.41 6.75 10.71
CA VAL A 6 14.92 5.52 10.11
C VAL A 6 16.23 5.22 10.82
N THR A 7 16.22 4.28 11.76
CA THR A 7 17.46 3.69 12.30
C THR A 7 18.13 2.97 11.13
N SER A 8 18.97 3.69 10.44
CA SER A 8 19.61 3.27 9.22
C SER A 8 20.85 2.45 9.50
N ASN A 9 20.83 1.21 9.11
CA ASN A 9 22.01 0.74 8.39
C ASN A 9 21.95 1.40 7.01
N ALA A 10 22.92 2.23 6.67
CA ALA A 10 22.98 3.02 5.43
C ALA A 10 22.90 2.17 4.13
N TRP A 11 22.91 0.86 4.25
CA TRP A 11 22.73 -0.12 3.19
C TRP A 11 21.28 -0.24 2.72
N PHE A 12 20.30 -0.01 3.61
CA PHE A 12 18.89 -0.17 3.27
C PHE A 12 18.26 1.10 2.68
N SER A 13 18.84 2.26 2.92
CA SER A 13 18.31 3.54 2.40
C SER A 13 18.36 3.65 0.86
N ASN A 14 19.16 2.84 0.19
CA ASN A 14 19.28 2.82 -1.27
C ASN A 14 18.44 1.73 -1.94
N LEU A 15 17.68 0.94 -1.19
CA LEU A 15 16.76 -0.02 -1.78
C LEU A 15 15.55 0.73 -2.35
N ILE A 16 15.26 0.50 -3.61
CA ILE A 16 14.16 1.13 -4.38
C ILE A 16 12.83 1.08 -3.65
N GLN A 17 12.59 0.02 -2.88
CA GLN A 17 11.37 -0.18 -2.09
C GLN A 17 11.13 0.88 -1.00
N PHE A 18 12.18 1.51 -0.44
CA PHE A 18 12.06 2.55 0.57
C PHE A 18 11.93 3.96 -0.01
N GLN A 19 12.12 4.10 -1.33
CA GLN A 19 12.03 5.39 -2.03
C GLN A 19 10.71 5.57 -2.78
N GLN A 20 9.80 4.61 -2.72
CA GLN A 20 8.52 4.71 -3.41
C GLN A 20 7.56 5.61 -2.62
N ALA A 21 7.59 6.90 -2.94
CA ALA A 21 6.52 7.82 -2.56
C ALA A 21 5.34 7.61 -3.51
N ASN A 22 4.49 6.63 -3.21
CA ASN A 22 3.26 6.39 -3.96
C ASN A 22 2.18 7.39 -3.51
N ASN A 23 1.46 7.95 -4.48
CA ASN A 23 0.23 8.68 -4.21
C ASN A 23 -0.94 7.81 -4.65
N VAL A 24 -1.75 7.38 -3.71
CA VAL A 24 -2.89 6.49 -3.97
C VAL A 24 -4.19 7.23 -3.66
N LEU A 25 -5.08 7.27 -4.64
CA LEU A 25 -6.47 7.65 -4.44
C LEU A 25 -7.37 6.45 -4.70
N THR A 26 -8.17 6.08 -3.70
CA THR A 26 -9.15 5.01 -3.82
C THR A 26 -10.55 5.58 -3.72
N ASP A 27 -11.35 5.37 -4.74
CA ASP A 27 -12.79 5.62 -4.71
C ASP A 27 -13.50 4.32 -4.31
N LEU A 28 -13.94 4.28 -3.06
CA LEU A 28 -14.63 3.12 -2.49
C LEU A 28 -16.05 2.96 -3.05
N THR A 29 -16.65 4.02 -3.60
CA THR A 29 -17.99 3.97 -4.18
C THR A 29 -17.98 3.27 -5.53
N THR A 30 -17.02 3.60 -6.36
CA THR A 30 -16.85 2.98 -7.68
C THR A 30 -15.99 1.72 -7.66
N GLY A 31 -15.29 1.47 -6.56
CA GLY A 31 -14.33 0.37 -6.43
C GLY A 31 -13.13 0.52 -7.37
N THR A 32 -12.68 1.77 -7.60
CA THR A 32 -11.54 2.07 -8.45
C THR A 32 -10.41 2.72 -7.67
N SER A 33 -9.18 2.53 -8.12
CA SER A 33 -8.02 3.20 -7.57
C SER A 33 -7.16 3.84 -8.66
N LYS A 34 -6.54 4.95 -8.32
CA LYS A 34 -5.53 5.62 -9.14
C LYS A 34 -4.28 5.80 -8.30
N THR A 35 -3.19 5.24 -8.78
CA THR A 35 -1.91 5.27 -8.06
C THR A 35 -0.83 5.88 -8.95
N GLN A 36 -0.16 6.91 -8.45
CA GLN A 36 1.06 7.39 -9.07
C GLN A 36 2.22 6.60 -8.47
N LYS A 37 2.93 5.85 -9.31
CA LYS A 37 4.10 5.07 -8.92
C LYS A 37 5.32 5.54 -9.71
N LYS A 38 6.42 5.77 -8.98
CA LYS A 38 7.73 5.98 -9.61
C LYS A 38 8.48 4.66 -9.65
N VAL A 39 8.82 4.19 -10.84
CA VAL A 39 9.58 2.96 -11.04
C VAL A 39 10.86 3.33 -11.78
N TYR A 40 11.99 3.31 -11.09
CA TYR A 40 13.26 3.85 -11.58
C TYR A 40 13.10 5.32 -12.01
N ASP A 41 13.41 5.65 -13.25
CA ASP A 41 13.33 7.02 -13.79
C ASP A 41 11.95 7.35 -14.40
N GLU A 42 11.04 6.37 -14.43
CA GLU A 42 9.71 6.53 -15.06
C GLU A 42 8.61 6.66 -14.01
N THR A 43 7.66 7.54 -14.29
CA THR A 43 6.45 7.68 -13.49
C THR A 43 5.26 7.09 -14.23
N TYR A 44 4.50 6.26 -13.54
CA TYR A 44 3.29 5.61 -14.05
C TYR A 44 2.05 6.09 -13.29
N MET A 45 0.98 6.32 -14.03
CA MET A 45 -0.37 6.52 -13.50
C MET A 45 -1.15 5.23 -13.69
N VAL A 46 -1.21 4.43 -12.64
CA VAL A 46 -1.91 3.14 -12.65
C VAL A 46 -3.36 3.39 -12.31
N SER A 47 -4.28 3.05 -13.21
CA SER A 47 -5.73 3.12 -12.98
C SER A 47 -6.33 1.75 -13.13
N ASP A 48 -6.98 1.25 -12.07
CA ASP A 48 -7.57 -0.09 -12.08
C ASP A 48 -8.70 -0.20 -11.03
N SER A 49 -9.37 -1.34 -11.00
CA SER A 49 -10.25 -1.69 -9.88
C SER A 49 -9.47 -1.89 -8.59
N THR A 50 -10.12 -1.65 -7.44
CA THR A 50 -9.53 -1.97 -6.13
C THR A 50 -9.21 -3.46 -6.05
N ARG A 51 -8.11 -3.77 -5.38
CA ARG A 51 -7.69 -5.15 -5.16
C ARG A 51 -8.71 -5.90 -4.30
N LYS A 52 -9.19 -7.03 -4.76
CA LYS A 52 -9.99 -7.95 -3.95
C LYS A 52 -9.06 -8.79 -3.09
N ILE A 53 -9.14 -8.62 -1.77
CA ILE A 53 -8.30 -9.33 -0.80
C ILE A 53 -9.20 -10.23 0.04
N ASN A 54 -8.85 -11.50 0.10
CA ASN A 54 -9.56 -12.48 0.93
C ASN A 54 -9.01 -12.44 2.35
N TRP A 55 -9.62 -11.60 3.19
CA TRP A 55 -9.23 -11.42 4.58
C TRP A 55 -9.76 -12.55 5.47
N LYS A 56 -8.89 -13.09 6.31
CA LYS A 56 -9.25 -13.96 7.42
C LYS A 56 -9.17 -13.15 8.71
N ILE A 57 -10.31 -12.76 9.24
CA ILE A 57 -10.43 -12.01 10.49
C ILE A 57 -10.19 -12.97 11.66
N THR A 58 -9.45 -12.52 12.68
CA THR A 58 -9.12 -13.28 13.90
C THR A 58 -9.76 -12.62 15.12
N ASP A 59 -9.60 -13.22 16.30
CA ASP A 59 -10.04 -12.66 17.57
C ASP A 59 -8.93 -11.94 18.34
N GLU A 60 -7.84 -11.63 17.65
CA GLU A 60 -6.74 -10.87 18.22
C GLU A 60 -6.98 -9.36 18.06
N PHE A 61 -6.68 -8.61 19.11
CA PHE A 61 -6.82 -7.16 19.14
C PHE A 61 -5.50 -6.48 19.51
N ARG A 62 -5.32 -5.28 18.98
CA ARG A 62 -4.17 -4.42 19.29
C ARG A 62 -4.61 -2.95 19.29
N ASN A 63 -4.11 -2.17 20.24
CA ASN A 63 -4.29 -0.72 20.17
C ASN A 63 -3.34 -0.11 19.12
N VAL A 64 -3.91 0.69 18.21
CA VAL A 64 -3.17 1.47 17.21
C VAL A 64 -3.74 2.87 17.18
N ALA A 65 -2.91 3.88 17.42
CA ALA A 65 -3.30 5.30 17.45
C ALA A 65 -4.53 5.60 18.35
N GLY A 66 -4.68 4.86 19.46
CA GLY A 66 -5.80 5.02 20.39
C GLY A 66 -7.03 4.16 20.08
N TYR A 67 -7.10 3.51 18.93
CA TYR A 67 -8.22 2.66 18.52
C TYR A 67 -7.97 1.19 18.86
N ASN A 68 -9.05 0.49 19.25
CA ASN A 68 -8.99 -0.96 19.45
C ASN A 68 -9.15 -1.67 18.10
N CYS A 69 -8.04 -2.08 17.51
CA CYS A 69 -8.01 -2.66 16.18
C CYS A 69 -8.00 -4.18 16.23
N ARG A 70 -8.88 -4.81 15.45
CA ARG A 70 -8.95 -6.25 15.26
C ARG A 70 -8.00 -6.71 14.18
N ARG A 71 -7.37 -7.86 14.38
CA ARG A 71 -6.42 -8.43 13.42
C ARG A 71 -7.14 -9.18 12.31
N ALA A 72 -6.64 -9.00 11.09
CA ALA A 72 -6.97 -9.82 9.92
C ALA A 72 -5.71 -10.22 9.16
N ASN A 73 -5.73 -11.38 8.53
CA ASN A 73 -4.61 -11.89 7.75
C ASN A 73 -5.06 -12.17 6.32
N ALA A 74 -4.15 -12.02 5.36
CA ALA A 74 -4.40 -12.38 3.97
C ALA A 74 -3.12 -12.89 3.31
N LEU A 75 -3.30 -13.58 2.19
CA LEU A 75 -2.25 -13.89 1.24
C LEU A 75 -2.54 -13.13 -0.05
N VAL A 76 -1.65 -12.25 -0.46
CA VAL A 76 -1.77 -11.42 -1.66
C VAL A 76 -0.76 -11.88 -2.69
N MET A 77 -1.14 -11.89 -3.96
CA MET A 77 -0.26 -12.33 -5.08
C MET A 77 0.34 -13.74 -4.83
N ASP A 78 -0.43 -14.63 -4.20
CA ASP A 78 -0.08 -16.03 -3.88
C ASP A 78 1.18 -16.22 -3.01
N SER A 79 1.85 -15.15 -2.61
CA SER A 79 3.14 -15.25 -1.91
C SER A 79 3.41 -14.19 -0.85
N VAL A 80 2.62 -13.12 -0.80
CA VAL A 80 2.83 -12.02 0.16
C VAL A 80 1.85 -12.17 1.32
N TYR A 81 2.38 -12.59 2.47
CA TYR A 81 1.59 -12.68 3.69
C TYR A 81 1.41 -11.30 4.30
N VAL A 82 0.15 -10.96 4.58
CA VAL A 82 -0.26 -9.65 5.08
C VAL A 82 -0.97 -9.81 6.42
N VAL A 83 -0.60 -8.96 7.38
CA VAL A 83 -1.29 -8.81 8.67
C VAL A 83 -1.82 -7.40 8.75
N ALA A 84 -3.13 -7.25 8.89
CA ALA A 84 -3.79 -5.96 9.07
C ALA A 84 -4.40 -5.84 10.47
N PHE A 85 -4.41 -4.61 10.99
CA PHE A 85 -5.13 -4.21 12.19
C PHE A 85 -6.12 -3.11 11.78
N TYR A 86 -7.41 -3.37 11.88
CA TYR A 86 -8.48 -2.48 11.45
C TYR A 86 -9.44 -2.18 12.58
N THR A 87 -10.11 -1.04 12.51
CA THR A 87 -11.15 -0.64 13.46
C THR A 87 -12.46 -0.33 12.76
N GLU A 88 -13.56 -0.84 13.30
CA GLU A 88 -14.92 -0.55 12.84
C GLU A 88 -15.45 0.80 13.38
N GLU A 89 -14.75 1.40 14.35
CA GLU A 89 -15.04 2.76 14.83
C GLU A 89 -14.92 3.81 13.72
N ILE A 90 -14.11 3.53 12.70
CA ILE A 90 -14.00 4.32 11.47
C ILE A 90 -14.60 3.48 10.34
N ALA A 91 -15.89 3.70 10.05
CA ALA A 91 -16.68 2.90 9.11
C ALA A 91 -16.33 3.16 7.63
N VAL A 92 -15.05 3.22 7.32
CA VAL A 92 -14.53 3.39 5.97
C VAL A 92 -13.59 2.23 5.66
N SER A 93 -13.91 1.44 4.64
CA SER A 93 -13.12 0.27 4.23
C SER A 93 -11.84 0.69 3.48
N GLY A 94 -11.00 1.48 4.14
CA GLY A 94 -9.77 2.05 3.62
C GLY A 94 -8.53 1.51 4.32
N GLY A 95 -7.36 1.87 3.79
CA GLY A 95 -6.07 1.51 4.39
C GLY A 95 -4.88 2.05 3.58
N PRO A 96 -3.65 1.76 4.00
CA PRO A 96 -2.46 2.18 3.30
C PRO A 96 -2.33 1.48 1.94
N GLU A 97 -1.73 2.17 0.97
CA GLU A 97 -1.50 1.69 -0.39
C GLU A 97 -2.77 1.12 -1.05
N SER A 98 -2.73 -0.09 -1.57
CA SER A 98 -3.87 -0.77 -2.22
C SER A 98 -4.68 -1.67 -1.27
N PHE A 99 -4.42 -1.63 0.04
CA PHE A 99 -5.04 -2.53 1.00
C PHE A 99 -6.38 -1.98 1.49
N THR A 100 -7.46 -2.66 1.10
CA THR A 100 -8.86 -2.31 1.43
C THR A 100 -9.68 -3.58 1.67
N GLY A 101 -10.98 -3.44 1.92
CA GLY A 101 -11.93 -4.56 1.95
C GLY A 101 -12.20 -5.17 3.31
N LEU A 102 -11.68 -4.59 4.41
CA LEU A 102 -12.11 -4.89 5.77
C LEU A 102 -13.32 -4.01 6.16
N PRO A 103 -14.13 -4.41 7.16
CA PRO A 103 -15.33 -3.66 7.55
C PRO A 103 -15.01 -2.40 8.39
N GLY A 104 -13.89 -1.74 8.11
CA GLY A 104 -13.41 -0.55 8.78
C GLY A 104 -12.03 -0.13 8.28
N MET A 105 -11.49 0.92 8.89
CA MET A 105 -10.21 1.52 8.51
C MET A 105 -9.04 0.67 9.00
N ILE A 106 -8.11 0.34 8.11
CA ILE A 106 -6.84 -0.31 8.44
C ILE A 106 -5.89 0.76 8.97
N LEU A 107 -5.58 0.70 10.26
CA LEU A 107 -4.66 1.61 10.94
C LEU A 107 -3.27 0.99 11.13
N GLY A 108 -3.15 -0.32 11.00
CA GLY A 108 -1.88 -1.02 11.03
C GLY A 108 -1.81 -2.07 9.94
N LEU A 109 -0.68 -2.14 9.25
CA LEU A 109 -0.42 -3.14 8.23
C LEU A 109 1.03 -3.63 8.34
N ALA A 110 1.23 -4.91 8.25
CA ALA A 110 2.56 -5.53 8.24
C ALA A 110 2.68 -6.56 7.12
N LEU A 111 3.82 -6.56 6.48
CA LEU A 111 4.29 -7.57 5.54
C LEU A 111 5.53 -8.24 6.15
N PRO A 112 5.35 -9.25 7.04
CA PRO A 112 6.46 -9.75 7.87
C PRO A 112 7.63 -10.31 7.07
N HIS A 113 7.36 -11.02 5.99
CA HIS A 113 8.42 -11.60 5.14
C HIS A 113 9.13 -10.57 4.25
N GLU A 114 8.51 -9.41 4.10
CA GLU A 114 9.05 -8.29 3.33
C GLU A 114 9.68 -7.21 4.25
N HIS A 115 9.61 -7.40 5.57
CA HIS A 115 10.14 -6.48 6.59
C HIS A 115 9.59 -5.05 6.49
N VAL A 116 8.31 -4.92 6.13
CA VAL A 116 7.64 -3.61 5.98
C VAL A 116 6.42 -3.52 6.85
N THR A 117 6.24 -2.35 7.45
CA THR A 117 5.08 -2.04 8.27
C THR A 117 4.62 -0.60 8.05
N TRP A 118 3.30 -0.40 8.10
CA TRP A 118 2.64 0.90 8.20
C TRP A 118 1.77 0.89 9.45
N PHE A 119 2.01 1.81 10.35
CA PHE A 119 1.16 1.99 11.53
C PHE A 119 0.82 3.47 11.67
N ALA A 120 -0.48 3.76 11.82
CA ALA A 120 -0.93 5.10 12.15
C ALA A 120 -0.37 5.51 13.51
N THR A 121 0.22 6.69 13.58
CA THR A 121 0.66 7.32 14.84
C THR A 121 -0.43 8.21 15.42
N SER A 122 -1.29 8.78 14.55
CA SER A 122 -2.45 9.57 14.93
C SER A 122 -3.55 9.45 13.88
N VAL A 123 -4.78 9.70 14.29
CA VAL A 123 -5.95 9.80 13.41
C VAL A 123 -6.64 11.11 13.73
N THR A 124 -6.97 11.88 12.69
CA THR A 124 -7.71 13.14 12.84
C THR A 124 -9.00 13.06 12.02
N ASP A 125 -10.13 13.15 12.71
CA ASP A 125 -11.45 13.15 12.08
C ASP A 125 -11.87 14.60 11.77
N VAL A 126 -11.50 15.05 10.57
CA VAL A 126 -11.85 16.37 10.05
C VAL A 126 -12.28 16.28 8.59
N PRO A 127 -13.19 17.16 8.13
CA PRO A 127 -13.54 17.24 6.73
C PRO A 127 -12.29 17.52 5.87
N VAL A 128 -12.08 16.69 4.86
CA VAL A 128 -10.98 16.86 3.89
C VAL A 128 -11.50 17.68 2.71
N SER A 129 -10.86 18.82 2.42
CA SER A 129 -11.22 19.64 1.26
C SER A 129 -10.90 18.91 -0.05
N GLU A 130 -11.73 19.11 -1.08
CA GLU A 130 -11.53 18.50 -2.41
C GLU A 130 -10.17 18.82 -3.01
N ASP A 131 -9.58 19.97 -2.69
CA ASP A 131 -8.23 20.35 -3.12
C ASP A 131 -7.13 19.39 -2.63
N LYS A 132 -7.33 18.77 -1.47
CA LYS A 132 -6.41 17.77 -0.92
C LYS A 132 -6.60 16.39 -1.53
N LEU A 133 -7.72 16.16 -2.21
CA LEU A 133 -8.04 14.91 -2.89
C LEU A 133 -7.62 14.92 -4.38
N LYS A 134 -6.80 15.89 -4.78
CA LYS A 134 -6.32 15.98 -6.18
C LYS A 134 -5.41 14.80 -6.50
N ILE A 135 -5.80 14.09 -7.56
CA ILE A 135 -5.00 13.01 -8.12
C ILE A 135 -3.82 13.61 -8.86
N PRO A 136 -2.59 13.12 -8.64
CA PRO A 136 -1.48 13.46 -9.51
C PRO A 136 -1.81 13.08 -10.96
N THR A 137 -1.50 13.95 -11.91
CA THR A 137 -1.81 13.74 -13.34
C THR A 137 -0.58 13.39 -14.16
N LYS A 138 0.62 13.43 -13.55
CA LYS A 138 1.87 13.17 -14.26
C LYS A 138 2.20 11.68 -14.25
N GLY A 139 2.52 11.13 -15.41
CA GLY A 139 2.97 9.75 -15.59
C GLY A 139 2.38 9.09 -16.82
N LYS A 140 2.97 7.96 -17.21
CA LYS A 140 2.44 7.11 -18.29
C LYS A 140 1.18 6.40 -17.80
N ALA A 141 0.05 6.61 -18.48
CA ALA A 141 -1.21 5.97 -18.13
C ALA A 141 -1.14 4.46 -18.43
N VAL A 142 -1.37 3.63 -17.42
CA VAL A 142 -1.36 2.17 -17.51
C VAL A 142 -2.39 1.57 -16.55
N ASN A 143 -2.79 0.32 -16.79
CA ASN A 143 -3.45 -0.51 -15.79
C ASN A 143 -2.44 -1.47 -15.13
N ASN A 144 -2.88 -2.22 -14.10
CA ASN A 144 -2.03 -3.17 -13.39
C ASN A 144 -1.41 -4.22 -14.32
N LYS A 145 -2.19 -4.74 -15.30
CA LYS A 145 -1.69 -5.72 -16.25
C LYS A 145 -0.60 -5.14 -17.15
N GLN A 146 -0.80 -3.94 -17.66
CA GLN A 146 0.19 -3.27 -18.50
C GLN A 146 1.47 -2.96 -17.71
N LEU A 147 1.34 -2.49 -16.45
CA LEU A 147 2.49 -2.28 -15.58
C LEU A 147 3.24 -3.60 -15.32
N PHE A 148 2.51 -4.68 -15.06
CA PHE A 148 3.07 -6.02 -14.91
C PHE A 148 3.90 -6.44 -16.13
N ASP A 149 3.35 -6.28 -17.33
CA ASP A 149 4.02 -6.68 -18.58
C ASP A 149 5.29 -5.83 -18.83
N ILE A 150 5.23 -4.53 -18.54
CA ILE A 150 6.38 -3.61 -18.64
C ILE A 150 7.49 -4.05 -17.66
N LEU A 151 7.14 -4.29 -16.39
CA LEU A 151 8.10 -4.71 -15.37
C LEU A 151 8.73 -6.06 -15.69
N LYS A 152 7.91 -7.02 -16.14
CA LYS A 152 8.39 -8.34 -16.55
C LYS A 152 9.40 -8.26 -17.69
N GLY A 153 9.18 -7.34 -18.64
CA GLY A 153 10.12 -7.07 -19.71
C GLY A 153 11.41 -6.42 -19.21
N ALA A 154 11.30 -5.36 -18.42
CA ALA A 154 12.44 -4.59 -17.92
C ALA A 154 13.33 -5.38 -16.95
N LEU A 155 12.73 -6.26 -16.14
CA LEU A 155 13.43 -7.05 -15.12
C LEU A 155 13.93 -8.42 -15.65
N LYS A 156 13.77 -8.68 -16.95
CA LYS A 156 14.24 -9.92 -17.57
C LYS A 156 15.76 -10.02 -17.44
N GLY A 157 16.22 -11.03 -16.70
CA GLY A 157 17.65 -11.26 -16.47
C GLY A 157 18.19 -10.78 -15.11
N TRP A 158 17.36 -10.14 -14.27
CA TRP A 158 17.78 -9.63 -12.94
C TRP A 158 17.71 -10.67 -11.81
N GLY A 159 17.33 -11.92 -12.09
CA GLY A 159 17.30 -13.03 -11.12
C GLY A 159 16.40 -12.77 -9.91
N LYS A 160 16.88 -13.09 -8.71
CA LYS A 160 16.11 -12.97 -7.47
C LYS A 160 15.74 -11.51 -7.13
N THR A 161 16.60 -10.55 -7.47
CA THR A 161 16.35 -9.11 -7.27
C THR A 161 15.16 -8.64 -8.09
N ALA A 162 14.97 -9.17 -9.29
CA ALA A 162 13.81 -8.88 -10.12
C ALA A 162 12.51 -9.28 -9.45
N GLN A 163 12.46 -10.46 -8.83
CA GLN A 163 11.24 -10.96 -8.17
C GLN A 163 10.85 -10.07 -6.99
N GLN A 164 11.82 -9.60 -6.23
CA GLN A 164 11.58 -8.73 -5.09
C GLN A 164 11.08 -7.36 -5.54
N THR A 165 11.77 -6.71 -6.49
CA THR A 165 11.36 -5.43 -7.07
C THR A 165 9.96 -5.51 -7.67
N PHE A 166 9.66 -6.62 -8.37
CA PHE A 166 8.37 -6.88 -8.97
C PHE A 166 7.23 -6.92 -7.92
N LYS A 167 7.42 -7.70 -6.84
CA LYS A 167 6.45 -7.78 -5.75
C LYS A 167 6.14 -6.41 -5.16
N TRP A 168 7.17 -5.65 -4.84
CA TRP A 168 7.04 -4.31 -4.25
C TRP A 168 6.31 -3.32 -5.15
N THR A 169 6.64 -3.34 -6.44
CA THR A 169 6.01 -2.42 -7.39
C THR A 169 4.55 -2.78 -7.65
N MET A 170 4.16 -4.03 -7.49
CA MET A 170 2.80 -4.50 -7.71
C MET A 170 1.92 -4.47 -6.45
N LEU A 171 2.47 -4.26 -5.27
CA LEU A 171 1.72 -4.00 -4.02
C LEU A 171 1.18 -2.58 -4.00
#